data_9cdb58d4952dbddb2484bae45aa8010f
#
_entry.id   9cdb58d4952dbddb2484bae45aa8010f
#
_cell.length_a   1.000
_cell.length_b   1.000
_cell.length_c   1.000
_cell.angle_alpha   90.00
_cell.angle_beta   90.00
_cell.angle_gamma   90.00
#
_symmetry.space_group_name_H-M   'P 1'
#
loop_
_entity.id
_entity.type
_entity.pdbx_description
1 polymer ?
#
loop_
_entity_poly.entity_id
_entity_poly.type
_entity_poly.pdbx_seq_one_letter_code
_entity_poly.pdbx_strand_id
1 'polypeptide(L)'
;MVIHDLQNEIRETLRKSRIEAYNLETSLLLQHVLACDRQWLLLHRQEQLTAEQEGWARSLARRRVEGIPLQYLLGSWEFYGLEFEVGEGVLIPRPDTERLCDIAIEQIGEGPAVVADLCAGSGCVAAAVQCACAQAQMFAVELSELALPYLRRNLARNAPQVTVIEGDVLSGDTPGLLPQLDAILSNPPYLTAEDMEHLQREVRHEPALALYGEEDGLGFYRGITQLWKHRLRPGGLLAYEIGINQHTAVAKILRENGFSRIQYAEDLHGVIRVVYGFTNKEENHGG
;
A
#
# COMPACT_ATOMS: atom_id res chain seq x y z
N MET A 1 0.57 13.40 -36.33
CA MET A 1 -0.73 13.80 -35.72
C MET A 1 -0.49 14.84 -34.64
N VAL A 2 -1.42 15.76 -34.36
CA VAL A 2 -1.25 16.69 -33.24
C VAL A 2 -1.72 16.05 -31.93
N ILE A 3 -1.22 16.57 -30.81
CA ILE A 3 -1.53 16.06 -29.46
C ILE A 3 -3.06 15.99 -29.22
N HIS A 4 -3.79 17.04 -29.62
CA HIS A 4 -5.25 17.11 -29.46
C HIS A 4 -6.00 15.95 -30.14
N ASP A 5 -5.57 15.57 -31.35
CA ASP A 5 -6.24 14.50 -32.10
C ASP A 5 -5.98 13.15 -31.46
N LEU A 6 -4.73 12.86 -31.05
CA LEU A 6 -4.39 11.63 -30.31
C LEU A 6 -5.10 11.56 -28.94
N GLN A 7 -5.18 12.68 -28.24
CA GLN A 7 -5.91 12.76 -26.97
C GLN A 7 -7.38 12.40 -27.16
N ASN A 8 -8.02 12.88 -28.22
CA ASN A 8 -9.42 12.53 -28.53
C ASN A 8 -9.57 11.04 -28.89
N GLU A 9 -8.64 10.50 -29.70
CA GLU A 9 -8.63 9.08 -30.08
C GLU A 9 -8.53 8.17 -28.84
N ILE A 10 -7.54 8.41 -27.97
CA ILE A 10 -7.33 7.62 -26.74
C ILE A 10 -8.53 7.76 -25.81
N ARG A 11 -9.02 8.97 -25.60
CA ARG A 11 -10.18 9.24 -24.75
C ARG A 11 -11.40 8.44 -25.20
N GLU A 12 -11.70 8.42 -26.49
CA GLU A 12 -12.81 7.65 -27.04
C GLU A 12 -12.60 6.13 -26.90
N THR A 13 -11.35 5.67 -27.03
CA THR A 13 -10.99 4.26 -26.84
C THR A 13 -11.25 3.81 -25.41
N LEU A 14 -10.78 4.58 -24.41
CA LEU A 14 -10.98 4.28 -23.00
C LEU A 14 -12.47 4.39 -22.60
N ARG A 15 -13.17 5.42 -23.09
CA ARG A 15 -14.61 5.61 -22.84
C ARG A 15 -15.46 4.45 -23.36
N LYS A 16 -15.21 3.99 -24.58
CA LYS A 16 -15.90 2.83 -25.19
C LYS A 16 -15.65 1.54 -24.40
N SER A 17 -14.50 1.44 -23.74
CA SER A 17 -14.14 0.31 -22.90
C SER A 17 -14.67 0.44 -21.45
N ARG A 18 -15.54 1.41 -21.18
CA ARG A 18 -16.20 1.67 -19.89
C ARG A 18 -15.23 1.96 -18.74
N ILE A 19 -14.08 2.55 -19.03
CA ILE A 19 -13.17 3.07 -18.00
C ILE A 19 -13.77 4.35 -17.46
N GLU A 20 -14.12 4.39 -16.18
CA GLU A 20 -14.84 5.52 -15.57
C GLU A 20 -14.03 6.82 -15.60
N ALA A 21 -12.77 6.74 -15.23
CA ALA A 21 -11.86 7.89 -15.18
C ALA A 21 -11.17 8.20 -16.53
N TYR A 22 -11.79 7.83 -17.67
CA TYR A 22 -11.18 7.90 -19.00
C TYR A 22 -10.56 9.26 -19.34
N ASN A 23 -11.13 10.37 -18.88
CA ASN A 23 -10.58 11.71 -19.12
C ASN A 23 -9.26 11.95 -18.37
N LEU A 24 -9.21 11.58 -17.10
CA LEU A 24 -8.02 11.68 -16.26
C LEU A 24 -6.94 10.73 -16.77
N GLU A 25 -7.30 9.46 -17.01
CA GLU A 25 -6.36 8.45 -17.47
C GLU A 25 -5.75 8.80 -18.84
N THR A 26 -6.55 9.33 -19.78
CA THR A 26 -6.03 9.84 -21.05
C THR A 26 -4.97 10.91 -20.84
N SER A 27 -5.22 11.85 -19.92
CA SER A 27 -4.27 12.92 -19.62
C SER A 27 -2.98 12.38 -19.02
N LEU A 28 -3.09 11.45 -18.07
CA LEU A 28 -1.92 10.85 -17.40
C LEU A 28 -1.07 10.01 -18.37
N LEU A 29 -1.69 9.22 -19.23
CA LEU A 29 -0.98 8.46 -20.26
C LEU A 29 -0.20 9.37 -21.22
N LEU A 30 -0.80 10.47 -21.67
CA LEU A 30 -0.12 11.42 -22.55
C LEU A 30 0.99 12.18 -21.82
N GLN A 31 0.77 12.60 -20.58
CA GLN A 31 1.83 13.22 -19.76
C GLN A 31 3.02 12.28 -19.59
N HIS A 32 2.76 10.99 -19.35
CA HIS A 32 3.81 9.98 -19.24
C HIS A 32 4.60 9.81 -20.56
N VAL A 33 3.91 9.68 -21.70
CA VAL A 33 4.54 9.50 -23.01
C VAL A 33 5.36 10.73 -23.42
N LEU A 34 4.88 11.93 -23.07
CA LEU A 34 5.51 13.19 -23.48
C LEU A 34 6.48 13.74 -22.42
N ALA A 35 6.61 13.06 -21.27
CA ALA A 35 7.39 13.51 -20.12
C ALA A 35 7.07 14.96 -19.72
N CYS A 36 5.79 15.32 -19.66
CA CYS A 36 5.31 16.67 -19.39
C CYS A 36 4.26 16.70 -18.30
N ASP A 37 4.00 17.87 -17.75
CA ASP A 37 2.91 18.08 -16.81
C ASP A 37 1.57 18.40 -17.52
N ARG A 38 0.51 18.46 -16.73
CA ARG A 38 -0.83 18.76 -17.22
C ARG A 38 -0.93 20.14 -17.84
N GLN A 39 -0.22 21.14 -17.32
CA GLN A 39 -0.28 22.52 -17.81
C GLN A 39 0.37 22.60 -19.20
N TRP A 40 1.52 21.97 -19.35
CA TRP A 40 2.20 21.89 -20.64
C TRP A 40 1.31 21.22 -21.70
N LEU A 41 0.72 20.06 -21.36
CA LEU A 41 -0.17 19.32 -22.27
C LEU A 41 -1.37 20.18 -22.73
N LEU A 42 -1.92 21.03 -21.88
CA LEU A 42 -3.03 21.93 -22.23
C LEU A 42 -2.59 23.07 -23.18
N LEU A 43 -1.39 23.60 -23.00
CA LEU A 43 -0.88 24.72 -23.80
C LEU A 43 -0.39 24.29 -25.19
N HIS A 44 0.11 23.04 -25.33
CA HIS A 44 0.78 22.55 -26.52
C HIS A 44 -0.10 21.60 -27.38
N ARG A 45 -1.39 21.70 -27.27
CA ARG A 45 -2.37 20.79 -27.92
C ARG A 45 -2.22 20.69 -29.45
N GLN A 46 -1.64 21.69 -30.12
CA GLN A 46 -1.44 21.73 -31.56
C GLN A 46 -0.05 21.27 -31.99
N GLU A 47 0.80 20.88 -31.05
CA GLU A 47 2.12 20.34 -31.38
C GLU A 47 2.03 18.98 -32.08
N GLN A 48 2.95 18.77 -33.03
CA GLN A 48 3.09 17.53 -33.78
C GLN A 48 3.81 16.48 -32.94
N LEU A 49 3.24 15.30 -32.88
CA LEU A 49 3.84 14.12 -32.27
C LEU A 49 4.77 13.41 -33.25
N THR A 50 5.79 12.74 -32.71
CA THR A 50 6.57 11.76 -33.48
C THR A 50 5.75 10.46 -33.64
N ALA A 51 6.08 9.67 -34.68
CA ALA A 51 5.46 8.36 -34.87
C ALA A 51 5.68 7.40 -33.68
N GLU A 52 6.82 7.54 -33.01
CA GLU A 52 7.16 6.77 -31.80
C GLU A 52 6.24 7.14 -30.64
N GLN A 53 6.06 8.42 -30.33
CA GLN A 53 5.14 8.92 -29.29
C GLN A 53 3.71 8.48 -29.55
N GLU A 54 3.24 8.60 -30.80
CA GLU A 54 1.91 8.13 -31.19
C GLU A 54 1.75 6.62 -30.97
N GLY A 55 2.74 5.84 -31.43
CA GLY A 55 2.74 4.39 -31.28
C GLY A 55 2.74 3.95 -29.81
N TRP A 56 3.56 4.61 -28.99
CA TRP A 56 3.65 4.32 -27.56
C TRP A 56 2.36 4.65 -26.84
N ALA A 57 1.79 5.83 -27.03
CA ALA A 57 0.52 6.23 -26.42
C ALA A 57 -0.63 5.27 -26.76
N ARG A 58 -0.74 4.86 -28.03
CA ARG A 58 -1.75 3.87 -28.46
C ARG A 58 -1.51 2.48 -27.84
N SER A 59 -0.24 2.10 -27.66
CA SER A 59 0.11 0.84 -26.99
C SER A 59 -0.33 0.84 -25.54
N LEU A 60 -0.06 1.92 -24.78
CA LEU A 60 -0.51 2.06 -23.40
C LEU A 60 -2.04 2.05 -23.29
N ALA A 61 -2.73 2.77 -24.19
CA ALA A 61 -4.19 2.78 -24.21
C ALA A 61 -4.79 1.38 -24.48
N ARG A 62 -4.20 0.59 -25.38
CA ARG A 62 -4.63 -0.80 -25.62
C ARG A 62 -4.42 -1.67 -24.39
N ARG A 63 -3.23 -1.63 -23.78
CA ARG A 63 -2.94 -2.37 -22.55
C ARG A 63 -3.90 -1.99 -21.41
N ARG A 64 -4.25 -0.70 -21.32
CA ARG A 64 -5.25 -0.23 -20.34
C ARG A 64 -6.63 -0.84 -20.64
N VAL A 65 -7.04 -0.90 -21.88
CA VAL A 65 -8.29 -1.56 -22.33
C VAL A 65 -8.26 -3.07 -22.06
N GLU A 66 -7.10 -3.70 -22.07
CA GLU A 66 -6.90 -5.11 -21.69
C GLU A 66 -7.01 -5.35 -20.18
N GLY A 67 -7.09 -4.29 -19.36
CA GLY A 67 -7.28 -4.34 -17.91
C GLY A 67 -6.02 -4.10 -17.10
N ILE A 68 -4.87 -3.85 -17.73
CA ILE A 68 -3.64 -3.51 -16.99
C ILE A 68 -3.90 -2.23 -16.16
N PRO A 69 -3.59 -2.23 -14.85
CA PRO A 69 -3.74 -1.04 -14.01
C PRO A 69 -2.99 0.16 -14.59
N LEU A 70 -3.62 1.34 -14.53
CA LEU A 70 -2.98 2.58 -15.00
C LEU A 70 -1.61 2.79 -14.34
N GLN A 71 -1.52 2.55 -13.03
CA GLN A 71 -0.30 2.71 -12.25
C GLN A 71 0.86 1.84 -12.78
N TYR A 72 0.56 0.62 -13.19
CA TYR A 72 1.56 -0.26 -13.82
C TYR A 72 2.01 0.24 -15.19
N LEU A 73 1.11 0.91 -15.93
CA LEU A 73 1.45 1.52 -17.21
C LEU A 73 2.32 2.77 -17.05
N LEU A 74 2.10 3.52 -15.98
CA LEU A 74 2.89 4.70 -15.63
C LEU A 74 4.22 4.33 -14.95
N GLY A 75 4.32 3.15 -14.33
CA GLY A 75 5.51 2.68 -13.62
C GLY A 75 5.73 3.31 -12.25
N SER A 76 4.94 4.31 -11.87
CA SER A 76 5.00 4.94 -10.54
C SER A 76 3.62 5.42 -10.08
N TRP A 77 3.47 5.58 -8.77
CA TRP A 77 2.26 6.11 -8.14
C TRP A 77 2.60 6.92 -6.89
N GLU A 78 1.82 7.95 -6.63
CA GLU A 78 1.96 8.79 -5.46
C GLU A 78 1.21 8.16 -4.27
N PHE A 79 1.81 8.21 -3.07
CA PHE A 79 1.20 7.85 -1.80
C PHE A 79 1.80 8.71 -0.69
N TYR A 80 0.96 9.34 0.10
CA TYR A 80 1.35 10.20 1.22
C TYR A 80 2.35 11.30 0.83
N GLY A 81 2.20 11.89 -0.36
CA GLY A 81 3.09 12.91 -0.93
C GLY A 81 4.44 12.40 -1.44
N LEU A 82 4.67 11.10 -1.45
CA LEU A 82 5.88 10.45 -1.94
C LEU A 82 5.61 9.66 -3.21
N GLU A 83 6.57 9.57 -4.12
CA GLU A 83 6.46 8.78 -5.34
C GLU A 83 7.06 7.38 -5.14
N PHE A 84 6.31 6.35 -5.51
CA PHE A 84 6.71 4.93 -5.43
C PHE A 84 6.71 4.29 -6.81
N GLU A 85 7.78 3.58 -7.15
CA GLU A 85 7.77 2.67 -8.29
C GLU A 85 6.80 1.52 -8.03
N VAL A 86 5.99 1.23 -9.03
CA VAL A 86 5.04 0.12 -9.01
C VAL A 86 5.04 -0.59 -10.36
N GLY A 87 4.67 -1.86 -10.35
CA GLY A 87 4.59 -2.69 -11.54
C GLY A 87 4.14 -4.10 -11.19
N GLU A 88 4.19 -4.99 -12.15
CA GLU A 88 3.81 -6.38 -11.95
C GLU A 88 4.58 -7.00 -10.77
N GLY A 89 3.86 -7.62 -9.84
CA GLY A 89 4.43 -8.30 -8.68
C GLY A 89 4.42 -7.50 -7.37
N VAL A 90 3.98 -6.23 -7.37
CA VAL A 90 3.81 -5.43 -6.14
C VAL A 90 2.40 -4.83 -6.05
N LEU A 91 1.81 -4.82 -4.87
CA LEU A 91 0.52 -4.17 -4.63
C LEU A 91 0.65 -2.65 -4.86
N ILE A 92 -0.30 -2.09 -5.60
CA ILE A 92 -0.39 -0.64 -5.82
C ILE A 92 -0.81 0.03 -4.51
N PRO A 93 -0.07 1.03 -3.98
CA PRO A 93 -0.49 1.78 -2.80
C PRO A 93 -1.91 2.33 -2.92
N ARG A 94 -2.73 2.12 -1.88
CA ARG A 94 -4.12 2.56 -1.84
C ARG A 94 -4.27 3.82 -0.98
N PRO A 95 -5.11 4.78 -1.36
CA PRO A 95 -5.38 5.96 -0.54
C PRO A 95 -5.88 5.60 0.88
N ASP A 96 -6.67 4.52 1.00
CA ASP A 96 -7.20 4.07 2.29
C ASP A 96 -6.09 3.68 3.28
N THR A 97 -4.94 3.20 2.78
CA THR A 97 -3.76 2.83 3.57
C THR A 97 -3.10 4.05 4.24
N GLU A 98 -3.33 5.27 3.73
CA GLU A 98 -2.84 6.50 4.37
C GLU A 98 -3.40 6.64 5.80
N ARG A 99 -4.59 6.10 6.04
CA ARG A 99 -5.18 6.11 7.38
C ARG A 99 -4.39 5.28 8.39
N LEU A 100 -3.76 4.19 7.95
CA LEU A 100 -2.83 3.42 8.79
C LEU A 100 -1.59 4.25 9.15
N CYS A 101 -1.05 5.00 8.18
CA CYS A 101 0.07 5.92 8.42
C CYS A 101 -0.30 7.03 9.42
N ASP A 102 -1.49 7.65 9.29
CA ASP A 102 -1.97 8.68 10.22
C ASP A 102 -1.99 8.17 11.66
N ILE A 103 -2.59 6.99 11.88
CA ILE A 103 -2.67 6.38 13.21
C ILE A 103 -1.27 6.06 13.75
N ALA A 104 -0.38 5.53 12.91
CA ALA A 104 0.98 5.24 13.30
C ALA A 104 1.71 6.51 13.75
N ILE A 105 1.66 7.57 12.95
CA ILE A 105 2.33 8.86 13.23
C ILE A 105 1.77 9.48 14.51
N GLU A 106 0.44 9.48 14.68
CA GLU A 106 -0.21 10.02 15.88
C GLU A 106 0.21 9.27 17.16
N GLN A 107 0.29 7.94 17.12
CA GLN A 107 0.56 7.12 18.30
C GLN A 107 2.06 7.01 18.62
N ILE A 108 2.95 7.06 17.61
CA ILE A 108 4.39 7.02 17.77
C ILE A 108 4.91 8.39 18.24
N GLY A 109 4.40 9.48 17.65
CA GLY A 109 4.83 10.85 17.96
C GLY A 109 6.25 11.17 17.46
N GLU A 110 6.84 12.22 18.04
CA GLU A 110 8.16 12.75 17.60
C GLU A 110 9.37 12.06 18.27
N GLY A 111 9.14 11.21 19.26
CA GLY A 111 10.21 10.56 20.02
C GLY A 111 10.85 9.35 19.31
N PRO A 112 11.94 8.81 19.88
CA PRO A 112 12.53 7.58 19.37
C PRO A 112 11.56 6.41 19.58
N ALA A 113 11.35 5.63 18.54
CA ALA A 113 10.54 4.43 18.55
C ALA A 113 11.12 3.38 17.60
N VAL A 114 10.87 2.11 17.88
CA VAL A 114 11.24 0.98 17.01
C VAL A 114 9.97 0.41 16.41
N VAL A 115 9.85 0.47 15.09
CA VAL A 115 8.60 0.19 14.38
C VAL A 115 8.83 -0.82 13.27
N ALA A 116 7.91 -1.75 13.09
CA ALA A 116 7.91 -2.68 11.96
C ALA A 116 6.67 -2.50 11.11
N ASP A 117 6.85 -2.44 9.79
CA ASP A 117 5.83 -2.56 8.76
C ASP A 117 5.88 -3.99 8.22
N LEU A 118 4.83 -4.77 8.48
CA LEU A 118 4.72 -6.17 8.10
C LEU A 118 3.85 -6.31 6.84
N CYS A 119 4.29 -7.12 5.88
CA CYS A 119 3.74 -7.19 4.53
C CYS A 119 3.97 -5.87 3.78
N ALA A 120 5.22 -5.39 3.76
CA ALA A 120 5.57 -4.03 3.38
C ALA A 120 5.31 -3.69 1.89
N GLY A 121 5.23 -4.67 1.00
CA GLY A 121 4.92 -4.50 -0.42
C GLY A 121 5.85 -3.50 -1.11
N SER A 122 5.32 -2.36 -1.53
CA SER A 122 6.09 -1.26 -2.14
C SER A 122 6.95 -0.47 -1.14
N GLY A 123 6.72 -0.65 0.18
CA GLY A 123 7.36 0.12 1.25
C GLY A 123 6.69 1.46 1.55
N CYS A 124 5.46 1.67 1.04
CA CYS A 124 4.78 2.96 1.14
C CYS A 124 4.48 3.34 2.61
N VAL A 125 4.02 2.40 3.44
CA VAL A 125 3.74 2.64 4.86
C VAL A 125 5.05 2.93 5.61
N ALA A 126 6.06 2.08 5.44
CA ALA A 126 7.35 2.26 6.10
C ALA A 126 8.00 3.61 5.76
N ALA A 127 7.97 4.01 4.46
CA ALA A 127 8.55 5.29 4.03
C ALA A 127 7.76 6.49 4.56
N ALA A 128 6.42 6.48 4.47
CA ALA A 128 5.58 7.57 4.95
C ALA A 128 5.76 7.81 6.45
N VAL A 129 5.72 6.74 7.25
CA VAL A 129 5.90 6.82 8.70
C VAL A 129 7.32 7.27 9.05
N GLN A 130 8.36 6.76 8.38
CA GLN A 130 9.74 7.17 8.61
C GLN A 130 9.98 8.64 8.28
N CYS A 131 9.38 9.16 7.20
CA CYS A 131 9.51 10.58 6.85
C CYS A 131 8.85 11.50 7.90
N ALA A 132 7.71 11.08 8.45
CA ALA A 132 7.00 11.86 9.47
C ALA A 132 7.61 11.70 10.86
N CYS A 133 8.10 10.50 11.22
CA CYS A 133 8.71 10.18 12.51
C CYS A 133 10.22 10.01 12.35
N ALA A 134 10.96 11.10 12.17
CA ALA A 134 12.39 11.08 11.82
C ALA A 134 13.28 10.36 12.84
N GLN A 135 12.86 10.26 14.12
CA GLN A 135 13.60 9.55 15.17
C GLN A 135 13.22 8.06 15.28
N ALA A 136 12.24 7.59 14.51
CA ALA A 136 11.86 6.20 14.50
C ALA A 136 12.93 5.34 13.79
N GLN A 137 13.18 4.15 14.32
CA GLN A 137 13.91 3.09 13.64
C GLN A 137 12.89 2.16 12.97
N MET A 138 12.79 2.24 11.64
CA MET A 138 11.82 1.48 10.87
C MET A 138 12.42 0.21 10.29
N PHE A 139 11.63 -0.87 10.35
CA PHE A 139 11.88 -2.14 9.68
C PHE A 139 10.72 -2.41 8.71
N ALA A 140 11.02 -2.87 7.50
CA ALA A 140 10.04 -3.29 6.50
C ALA A 140 10.23 -4.78 6.22
N VAL A 141 9.22 -5.60 6.54
CA VAL A 141 9.27 -7.06 6.37
C VAL A 141 8.45 -7.46 5.16
N GLU A 142 9.08 -8.16 4.21
CA GLU A 142 8.44 -8.58 2.96
C GLU A 142 8.93 -9.99 2.56
N LEU A 143 8.00 -10.81 2.09
CA LEU A 143 8.26 -12.17 1.63
C LEU A 143 8.44 -12.26 0.11
N SER A 144 7.70 -11.46 -0.64
CA SER A 144 7.59 -11.59 -2.10
C SER A 144 8.89 -11.20 -2.80
N GLU A 145 9.53 -12.17 -3.46
CA GLU A 145 10.70 -11.93 -4.32
C GLU A 145 10.41 -10.92 -5.45
N LEU A 146 9.14 -10.81 -5.89
CA LEU A 146 8.72 -9.85 -6.91
C LEU A 146 8.54 -8.44 -6.34
N ALA A 147 8.09 -8.30 -5.09
CA ALA A 147 7.90 -7.00 -4.43
C ALA A 147 9.22 -6.43 -3.89
N LEU A 148 10.14 -7.26 -3.40
CA LEU A 148 11.41 -6.85 -2.81
C LEU A 148 12.25 -5.88 -3.67
N PRO A 149 12.38 -6.03 -5.00
CA PRO A 149 13.07 -5.04 -5.82
C PRO A 149 12.43 -3.66 -5.79
N TYR A 150 11.08 -3.57 -5.80
CA TYR A 150 10.35 -2.31 -5.66
C TYR A 150 10.56 -1.71 -4.28
N LEU A 151 10.36 -2.51 -3.23
CA LEU A 151 10.59 -2.11 -1.84
C LEU A 151 11.96 -1.45 -1.65
N ARG A 152 13.02 -2.13 -2.11
CA ARG A 152 14.40 -1.62 -1.99
C ARG A 152 14.63 -0.30 -2.73
N ARG A 153 14.16 -0.19 -3.99
CA ARG A 153 14.31 1.05 -4.76
C ARG A 153 13.51 2.20 -4.17
N ASN A 154 12.27 1.93 -3.77
CA ASN A 154 11.40 2.93 -3.16
C ASN A 154 11.96 3.45 -1.83
N LEU A 155 12.44 2.56 -0.98
CA LEU A 155 13.07 2.95 0.30
C LEU A 155 14.40 3.67 0.07
N ALA A 156 15.24 3.22 -0.85
CA ALA A 156 16.48 3.93 -1.18
C ALA A 156 16.24 5.37 -1.65
N ARG A 157 15.10 5.61 -2.33
CA ARG A 157 14.71 6.95 -2.81
C ARG A 157 14.08 7.81 -1.69
N ASN A 158 13.14 7.25 -0.93
CA ASN A 158 12.26 8.02 -0.04
C ASN A 158 12.67 7.96 1.44
N ALA A 159 13.23 6.84 1.90
CA ALA A 159 13.54 6.59 3.30
C ALA A 159 14.72 5.59 3.46
N PRO A 160 15.96 5.97 3.05
CA PRO A 160 17.09 5.05 2.96
C PRO A 160 17.55 4.48 4.31
N GLN A 161 17.07 5.01 5.43
CA GLN A 161 17.35 4.54 6.78
C GLN A 161 16.47 3.34 7.20
N VAL A 162 15.39 3.01 6.46
CA VAL A 162 14.55 1.86 6.75
C VAL A 162 15.29 0.56 6.46
N THR A 163 15.28 -0.35 7.43
CA THR A 163 15.91 -1.67 7.27
C THR A 163 14.93 -2.66 6.65
N VAL A 164 15.29 -3.22 5.50
CA VAL A 164 14.51 -4.26 4.83
C VAL A 164 14.86 -5.64 5.40
N ILE A 165 13.85 -6.40 5.78
CA ILE A 165 13.95 -7.80 6.24
C ILE A 165 13.18 -8.67 5.24
N GLU A 166 13.89 -9.59 4.59
CA GLU A 166 13.25 -10.67 3.81
C GLU A 166 12.76 -11.73 4.77
N GLY A 167 11.43 -11.93 4.82
CA GLY A 167 10.89 -12.94 5.73
C GLY A 167 9.38 -13.10 5.63
N ASP A 168 8.94 -14.29 5.98
CA ASP A 168 7.53 -14.63 6.10
C ASP A 168 7.02 -14.18 7.48
N VAL A 169 6.06 -13.26 7.50
CA VAL A 169 5.44 -12.75 8.74
C VAL A 169 4.67 -13.85 9.50
N LEU A 170 4.34 -14.95 8.85
CA LEU A 170 3.70 -16.12 9.44
C LEU A 170 4.69 -17.20 9.87
N SER A 171 5.99 -17.04 9.62
CA SER A 171 7.04 -17.92 10.15
C SER A 171 7.40 -17.55 11.60
N GLY A 172 7.50 -18.53 12.47
CA GLY A 172 7.91 -18.33 13.86
C GLY A 172 9.34 -17.78 14.04
N ASP A 173 10.19 -17.87 13.01
CA ASP A 173 11.58 -17.41 13.05
C ASP A 173 11.71 -15.92 12.74
N THR A 174 10.83 -15.37 11.88
CA THR A 174 10.93 -13.99 11.40
C THR A 174 10.87 -12.96 12.53
N PRO A 175 9.99 -13.06 13.55
CA PRO A 175 10.01 -12.12 14.67
C PRO A 175 11.36 -12.05 15.38
N GLY A 176 12.10 -13.17 15.41
CA GLY A 176 13.44 -13.26 16.01
C GLY A 176 14.51 -12.38 15.35
N LEU A 177 14.31 -11.98 14.10
CA LEU A 177 15.23 -11.14 13.35
C LEU A 177 15.17 -9.65 13.76
N LEU A 178 14.12 -9.23 14.48
CA LEU A 178 13.90 -7.85 14.86
C LEU A 178 14.12 -7.65 16.37
N PRO A 179 14.46 -6.42 16.81
CA PRO A 179 14.50 -6.07 18.23
C PRO A 179 13.10 -6.02 18.85
N GLN A 180 13.00 -5.63 20.11
CA GLN A 180 11.71 -5.29 20.74
C GLN A 180 11.14 -4.03 20.10
N LEU A 181 9.85 -4.05 19.77
CA LEU A 181 9.16 -3.04 19.00
C LEU A 181 8.24 -2.17 19.88
N ASP A 182 8.14 -0.90 19.54
CA ASP A 182 7.15 0.02 20.11
C ASP A 182 5.84 -0.01 19.31
N ALA A 183 5.94 -0.28 18.00
CA ALA A 183 4.77 -0.42 17.14
C ALA A 183 4.97 -1.47 16.04
N ILE A 184 3.88 -2.12 15.67
CA ILE A 184 3.74 -2.98 14.50
C ILE A 184 2.59 -2.46 13.65
N LEU A 185 2.86 -2.24 12.38
CA LEU A 185 1.90 -1.82 11.37
C LEU A 185 1.77 -2.92 10.33
N SER A 186 0.60 -3.14 9.78
CA SER A 186 0.45 -4.05 8.65
C SER A 186 -0.79 -3.74 7.84
N ASN A 187 -0.62 -3.76 6.51
CA ASN A 187 -1.70 -3.93 5.55
C ASN A 187 -1.55 -5.35 4.97
N PRO A 188 -2.02 -6.39 5.68
CA PRO A 188 -1.83 -7.76 5.25
C PRO A 188 -2.86 -8.15 4.19
N PRO A 189 -2.65 -9.24 3.44
CA PRO A 189 -3.68 -9.82 2.59
C PRO A 189 -4.94 -10.16 3.41
N TYR A 190 -6.12 -9.73 2.91
CA TYR A 190 -7.38 -9.85 3.66
C TYR A 190 -8.59 -10.28 2.82
N LEU A 191 -8.42 -10.51 1.51
CA LEU A 191 -9.52 -10.98 0.67
C LEU A 191 -9.81 -12.46 0.92
N THR A 192 -11.10 -12.77 0.97
CA THR A 192 -11.58 -14.16 1.09
C THR A 192 -11.42 -14.92 -0.22
N ALA A 193 -11.60 -16.24 -0.21
CA ALA A 193 -11.64 -17.05 -1.43
C ALA A 193 -12.76 -16.57 -2.38
N GLU A 194 -13.93 -16.20 -1.85
CA GLU A 194 -15.05 -15.66 -2.62
C GLU A 194 -14.70 -14.30 -3.27
N ASP A 195 -14.05 -13.38 -2.53
CA ASP A 195 -13.60 -12.09 -3.08
C ASP A 195 -12.64 -12.29 -4.24
N MET A 196 -11.72 -13.29 -4.14
CA MET A 196 -10.75 -13.59 -5.19
C MET A 196 -11.39 -14.05 -6.51
N GLU A 197 -12.57 -14.67 -6.46
CA GLU A 197 -13.33 -15.04 -7.66
C GLU A 197 -13.96 -13.82 -8.34
N HIS A 198 -14.25 -12.75 -7.57
CA HIS A 198 -14.99 -11.56 -8.01
C HIS A 198 -14.15 -10.30 -8.14
N LEU A 199 -12.84 -10.44 -8.24
CA LEU A 199 -11.93 -9.29 -8.39
C LEU A 199 -12.28 -8.42 -9.59
N GLN A 200 -12.15 -7.10 -9.39
CA GLN A 200 -12.19 -6.14 -10.49
C GLN A 200 -11.09 -6.49 -11.50
N ARG A 201 -11.31 -6.11 -12.75
CA ARG A 201 -10.46 -6.47 -13.87
C ARG A 201 -9.00 -6.07 -13.67
N GLU A 202 -8.77 -4.88 -13.15
CA GLU A 202 -7.46 -4.32 -12.85
C GLU A 202 -6.76 -5.09 -11.71
N VAL A 203 -7.48 -5.38 -10.63
CA VAL A 203 -6.96 -6.06 -9.44
C VAL A 203 -6.48 -7.49 -9.76
N ARG A 204 -7.03 -8.12 -10.80
CA ARG A 204 -6.55 -9.45 -11.28
C ARG A 204 -5.11 -9.44 -11.79
N HIS A 205 -4.55 -8.29 -12.09
CA HIS A 205 -3.15 -8.12 -12.50
C HIS A 205 -2.21 -7.89 -11.31
N GLU A 206 -2.75 -7.68 -10.13
CA GLU A 206 -1.97 -7.52 -8.91
C GLU A 206 -1.65 -8.90 -8.29
N PRO A 207 -0.57 -9.03 -7.51
CA PRO A 207 -0.13 -10.33 -7.03
C PRO A 207 -1.14 -10.94 -6.05
N ALA A 208 -1.60 -12.16 -6.32
CA ALA A 208 -2.53 -12.88 -5.45
C ALA A 208 -2.00 -13.04 -4.01
N LEU A 209 -0.67 -13.16 -3.85
CA LEU A 209 0.00 -13.21 -2.55
C LEU A 209 -0.25 -11.97 -1.69
N ALA A 210 -0.45 -10.80 -2.30
CA ALA A 210 -0.73 -9.54 -1.60
C ALA A 210 -2.24 -9.31 -1.35
N LEU A 211 -3.10 -10.18 -1.87
CA LEU A 211 -4.55 -10.03 -1.82
C LEU A 211 -5.24 -11.09 -0.96
N TYR A 212 -4.85 -12.36 -1.13
CA TYR A 212 -5.54 -13.49 -0.53
C TYR A 212 -5.20 -13.69 0.95
N GLY A 213 -6.17 -13.46 1.82
CA GLY A 213 -6.09 -13.55 3.27
C GLY A 213 -6.58 -14.87 3.87
N GLU A 214 -6.49 -15.97 3.12
CA GLU A 214 -7.06 -17.29 3.40
C GLU A 214 -8.60 -17.33 3.28
N GLU A 215 -9.22 -18.46 3.64
CA GLU A 215 -10.64 -18.77 3.41
C GLU A 215 -11.61 -17.66 3.89
N ASP A 216 -11.39 -17.15 5.10
CA ASP A 216 -12.22 -16.12 5.72
C ASP A 216 -11.61 -14.72 5.74
N GLY A 217 -10.45 -14.54 5.07
CA GLY A 217 -9.74 -13.27 5.02
C GLY A 217 -9.11 -12.83 6.35
N LEU A 218 -9.06 -13.70 7.36
CA LEU A 218 -8.57 -13.36 8.70
C LEU A 218 -7.28 -14.10 9.09
N GLY A 219 -6.72 -14.92 8.22
CA GLY A 219 -5.57 -15.76 8.52
C GLY A 219 -4.35 -14.96 8.94
N PHE A 220 -4.00 -13.92 8.20
CA PHE A 220 -2.87 -13.04 8.53
C PHE A 220 -3.05 -12.31 9.85
N TYR A 221 -4.23 -11.80 10.16
CA TYR A 221 -4.48 -11.14 11.45
C TYR A 221 -4.27 -12.08 12.62
N ARG A 222 -4.74 -13.35 12.52
CA ARG A 222 -4.52 -14.37 13.55
C ARG A 222 -3.04 -14.71 13.69
N GLY A 223 -2.39 -15.02 12.59
CA GLY A 223 -0.99 -15.44 12.58
C GLY A 223 -0.05 -14.34 13.08
N ILE A 224 -0.16 -13.14 12.52
CA ILE A 224 0.66 -11.99 12.94
C ILE A 224 0.41 -11.67 14.42
N THR A 225 -0.85 -11.54 14.85
CA THR A 225 -1.14 -11.22 16.25
C THR A 225 -0.55 -12.24 17.21
N GLN A 226 -0.68 -13.54 16.91
CA GLN A 226 -0.15 -14.61 17.76
C GLN A 226 1.38 -14.61 17.81
N LEU A 227 2.04 -14.48 16.67
CA LEU A 227 3.49 -14.63 16.56
C LEU A 227 4.22 -13.38 17.03
N TRP A 228 3.68 -12.18 16.74
CA TRP A 228 4.40 -10.93 16.92
C TRP A 228 4.09 -10.19 18.22
N LYS A 229 3.00 -10.53 18.94
CA LYS A 229 2.65 -9.85 20.21
C LYS A 229 3.78 -9.84 21.24
N HIS A 230 4.61 -10.86 21.25
CA HIS A 230 5.75 -10.99 22.17
C HIS A 230 6.95 -10.13 21.78
N ARG A 231 6.92 -9.53 20.58
CA ARG A 231 7.91 -8.55 20.12
C ARG A 231 7.56 -7.12 20.49
N LEU A 232 6.31 -6.87 20.83
CA LEU A 232 5.88 -5.56 21.33
C LEU A 232 6.30 -5.37 22.78
N ARG A 233 6.81 -4.20 23.07
CA ARG A 233 7.05 -3.73 24.43
C ARG A 233 5.72 -3.56 25.18
N PRO A 234 5.73 -3.54 26.51
CA PRO A 234 4.53 -3.18 27.29
C PRO A 234 3.98 -1.81 26.87
N GLY A 235 2.70 -1.76 26.51
CA GLY A 235 2.06 -0.58 25.96
C GLY A 235 2.29 -0.35 24.45
N GLY A 236 2.95 -1.28 23.77
CA GLY A 236 3.24 -1.19 22.33
C GLY A 236 1.99 -1.32 21.45
N LEU A 237 2.00 -0.66 20.32
CA LEU A 237 0.91 -0.57 19.34
C LEU A 237 0.94 -1.75 18.36
N LEU A 238 -0.24 -2.32 18.07
CA LEU A 238 -0.47 -3.16 16.90
C LEU A 238 -1.62 -2.55 16.08
N ALA A 239 -1.35 -2.17 14.83
CA ALA A 239 -2.32 -1.54 13.95
C ALA A 239 -2.41 -2.30 12.61
N TYR A 240 -3.64 -2.58 12.18
CA TYR A 240 -3.95 -3.25 10.93
C TYR A 240 -4.82 -2.40 10.03
N GLU A 241 -4.49 -2.30 8.74
CA GLU A 241 -5.51 -2.04 7.74
C GLU A 241 -6.39 -3.28 7.62
N ILE A 242 -7.68 -3.08 7.35
CA ILE A 242 -8.67 -4.15 7.27
C ILE A 242 -9.58 -4.03 6.05
N GLY A 243 -10.09 -5.16 5.60
CA GLY A 243 -11.18 -5.21 4.63
C GLY A 243 -12.51 -4.70 5.21
N ILE A 244 -13.44 -4.38 4.33
CA ILE A 244 -14.79 -3.90 4.70
C ILE A 244 -15.48 -4.95 5.59
N ASN A 245 -16.08 -4.49 6.69
CA ASN A 245 -16.80 -5.32 7.68
C ASN A 245 -15.93 -6.28 8.52
N GLN A 246 -14.62 -6.30 8.41
CA GLN A 246 -13.76 -7.18 9.22
C GLN A 246 -13.46 -6.63 10.62
N HIS A 247 -13.77 -5.37 10.92
CA HIS A 247 -13.38 -4.67 12.15
C HIS A 247 -13.76 -5.42 13.44
N THR A 248 -14.96 -6.00 13.50
CA THR A 248 -15.43 -6.74 14.70
C THR A 248 -14.61 -8.01 14.91
N ALA A 249 -14.33 -8.75 13.83
CA ALA A 249 -13.56 -9.98 13.88
C ALA A 249 -12.10 -9.73 14.25
N VAL A 250 -11.46 -8.72 13.63
CA VAL A 250 -10.07 -8.34 13.94
C VAL A 250 -9.95 -7.83 15.38
N ALA A 251 -10.89 -7.00 15.85
CA ALA A 251 -10.90 -6.57 17.25
C ALA A 251 -11.08 -7.73 18.23
N LYS A 252 -11.84 -8.77 17.88
CA LYS A 252 -11.95 -9.99 18.67
C LYS A 252 -10.61 -10.72 18.74
N ILE A 253 -9.91 -10.89 17.61
CA ILE A 253 -8.58 -11.51 17.56
C ILE A 253 -7.61 -10.76 18.48
N LEU A 254 -7.59 -9.43 18.44
CA LEU A 254 -6.73 -8.63 19.32
C LEU A 254 -7.05 -8.86 20.80
N ARG A 255 -8.35 -8.82 21.21
CA ARG A 255 -8.76 -9.05 22.60
C ARG A 255 -8.36 -10.44 23.11
N GLU A 256 -8.60 -11.47 22.33
CA GLU A 256 -8.26 -12.85 22.68
C GLU A 256 -6.74 -13.07 22.82
N ASN A 257 -5.92 -12.19 22.21
CA ASN A 257 -4.47 -12.20 22.34
C ASN A 257 -3.92 -11.22 23.39
N GLY A 258 -4.77 -10.63 24.22
CA GLY A 258 -4.36 -9.80 25.36
C GLY A 258 -4.14 -8.33 25.04
N PHE A 259 -4.56 -7.86 23.85
CA PHE A 259 -4.57 -6.43 23.55
C PHE A 259 -5.73 -5.70 24.20
N SER A 260 -5.48 -4.49 24.64
CA SER A 260 -6.44 -3.59 25.29
C SER A 260 -6.57 -2.28 24.52
N ARG A 261 -7.49 -1.40 24.95
CA ARG A 261 -7.73 -0.08 24.32
C ARG A 261 -7.90 -0.19 22.79
N ILE A 262 -8.69 -1.18 22.36
CA ILE A 262 -8.91 -1.41 20.92
C ILE A 262 -9.76 -0.30 20.36
N GLN A 263 -9.31 0.30 19.27
CA GLN A 263 -9.93 1.43 18.60
C GLN A 263 -10.03 1.18 17.09
N TYR A 264 -10.83 2.00 16.43
CA TYR A 264 -11.11 1.96 15.00
C TYR A 264 -10.84 3.32 14.39
N ALA A 265 -10.37 3.33 13.14
CA ALA A 265 -10.26 4.56 12.38
C ALA A 265 -10.95 4.40 11.02
N GLU A 266 -11.72 5.43 10.64
CA GLU A 266 -12.45 5.49 9.39
C GLU A 266 -11.64 6.23 8.32
N ASP A 267 -11.87 5.85 7.05
CA ASP A 267 -11.43 6.62 5.90
C ASP A 267 -12.27 7.89 5.70
N LEU A 268 -11.98 8.67 4.67
CA LEU A 268 -12.71 9.90 4.34
C LEU A 268 -14.19 9.68 3.95
N HIS A 269 -14.58 8.44 3.71
CA HIS A 269 -15.95 8.04 3.36
C HIS A 269 -16.73 7.47 4.54
N GLY A 270 -16.14 7.44 5.74
CA GLY A 270 -16.75 6.88 6.95
C GLY A 270 -16.73 5.35 7.00
N VAL A 271 -15.86 4.70 6.22
CA VAL A 271 -15.65 3.25 6.28
C VAL A 271 -14.49 2.94 7.22
N ILE A 272 -14.70 2.04 8.19
CA ILE A 272 -13.62 1.61 9.08
C ILE A 272 -12.56 0.86 8.27
N ARG A 273 -11.35 1.41 8.25
CA ARG A 273 -10.19 0.89 7.53
C ARG A 273 -9.05 0.45 8.43
N VAL A 274 -9.01 0.92 9.67
CA VAL A 274 -7.93 0.55 10.60
C VAL A 274 -8.53 0.05 11.91
N VAL A 275 -7.98 -1.05 12.41
CA VAL A 275 -8.20 -1.56 13.77
C VAL A 275 -6.86 -1.60 14.46
N TYR A 276 -6.78 -1.01 15.64
CA TYR A 276 -5.55 -1.00 16.41
C TYR A 276 -5.79 -1.18 17.91
N GLY A 277 -4.79 -1.66 18.59
CA GLY A 277 -4.81 -1.90 20.04
C GLY A 277 -3.41 -1.91 20.63
N PHE A 278 -3.34 -2.01 21.94
CA PHE A 278 -2.09 -1.91 22.67
C PHE A 278 -1.89 -3.12 23.59
N THR A 279 -0.64 -3.58 23.71
CA THR A 279 -0.27 -4.53 24.75
C THR A 279 -0.51 -3.90 26.13
N ASN A 280 -0.77 -4.73 27.15
CA ASN A 280 -0.91 -4.22 28.50
C ASN A 280 0.42 -3.58 28.96
N LYS A 281 0.32 -2.45 29.66
CA LYS A 281 1.47 -1.90 30.39
C LYS A 281 1.81 -2.87 31.53
N GLU A 282 3.10 -3.09 31.81
CA GLU A 282 3.46 -3.76 33.04
C GLU A 282 2.84 -2.96 34.21
N GLU A 283 2.00 -3.61 35.00
CA GLU A 283 1.62 -3.05 36.29
C GLU A 283 2.89 -2.96 37.12
N ASN A 284 3.38 -1.74 37.36
CA ASN A 284 4.40 -1.50 38.38
C ASN A 284 3.79 -1.92 39.71
N HIS A 285 3.96 -3.18 40.07
CA HIS A 285 3.85 -3.60 41.44
C HIS A 285 5.02 -2.97 42.18
N GLY A 286 4.83 -1.67 42.52
CA GLY A 286 5.70 -0.97 43.48
C GLY A 286 5.63 -1.71 44.79
N GLY A 287 6.70 -2.43 45.09
CA GLY A 287 6.99 -2.94 46.41
C GLY A 287 7.49 -1.84 47.33
#